data_7d5721d26daa1ce849d9e15778e368b2
#
_entry.id   7d5721d26daa1ce849d9e15778e368b2
#
_cell.length_a   1.000
_cell.length_b   1.000
_cell.length_c   1.000
_cell.angle_alpha   90.00
_cell.angle_beta   90.00
_cell.angle_gamma   90.00
#
_symmetry.space_group_name_H-M   'P 1'
#
loop_
_entity.id
_entity.type
_entity.pdbx_description
1 polymer ?
#
loop_
_entity_poly.entity_id
_entity_poly.type
_entity_poly.pdbx_seq_one_letter_code
_entity_poly.pdbx_strand_id
1 'polypeptide(L)'
;MGPGDPELMTLKAVRTIRDCGVIVLPVSNRELTEPLLLEQNEMENRAAGYLESCTAYQIAAQTVSELKEKQILFLPMPMIKDKEKLRKIHARGAGVIEQLLEKGWNLAFLTLGDPTVYSTCMYIEQMIEQDGYQVETVSGIPSFCAAAARLNQPLGEQEEQIHILPGSYEAGEGLQLSGTKILMKTGKKMGQIKEFLQGSSQDICLVENCGMDDERIVRSVEEISEDAGYYSLLIVKDRKR
;
A
#
# COMPACT_ATOMS: atom_id res chain seq x y z
N MET A 1 3.90 -6.56 3.32
CA MET A 1 4.14 -6.27 4.76
C MET A 1 2.79 -6.06 5.44
N GLY A 2 2.76 -5.64 6.71
CA GLY A 2 1.51 -5.15 7.32
C GLY A 2 1.11 -3.75 6.82
N PRO A 3 -0.12 -3.28 7.14
CA PRO A 3 -0.62 -2.01 6.62
C PRO A 3 -0.22 -0.76 7.44
N GLY A 4 0.37 -0.95 8.62
CA GLY A 4 0.77 0.14 9.52
C GLY A 4 1.51 -0.38 10.75
N ASP A 5 0.86 -1.22 11.55
CA ASP A 5 1.45 -1.84 12.74
C ASP A 5 2.61 -2.77 12.36
N PRO A 6 3.84 -2.57 12.88
CA PRO A 6 4.99 -3.42 12.62
C PRO A 6 4.79 -4.88 13.06
N GLU A 7 3.98 -5.14 14.09
CA GLU A 7 3.67 -6.50 14.56
C GLU A 7 2.76 -7.29 13.58
N LEU A 8 2.12 -6.58 12.63
CA LEU A 8 1.35 -7.20 11.56
C LEU A 8 2.19 -7.60 10.33
N MET A 9 3.51 -7.51 10.41
CA MET A 9 4.38 -8.10 9.40
C MET A 9 4.35 -9.62 9.51
N THR A 10 4.21 -10.31 8.38
CA THR A 10 4.27 -11.78 8.38
C THR A 10 5.70 -12.26 8.64
N LEU A 11 5.85 -13.39 9.33
CA LEU A 11 7.16 -14.02 9.56
C LEU A 11 7.90 -14.31 8.25
N LYS A 12 7.16 -14.60 7.17
CA LYS A 12 7.74 -14.81 5.84
C LYS A 12 8.30 -13.50 5.31
N ALA A 13 7.58 -12.38 5.42
CA ALA A 13 8.07 -11.08 4.98
C ALA A 13 9.36 -10.68 5.73
N VAL A 14 9.39 -10.85 7.05
CA VAL A 14 10.58 -10.58 7.87
C VAL A 14 11.78 -11.41 7.40
N ARG A 15 11.60 -12.72 7.18
CA ARG A 15 12.69 -13.59 6.68
C ARG A 15 13.16 -13.17 5.30
N THR A 16 12.23 -12.94 4.36
CA THR A 16 12.57 -12.51 3.00
C THR A 16 13.38 -11.22 3.00
N ILE A 17 13.01 -10.24 3.84
CA ILE A 17 13.78 -8.99 3.97
C ILE A 17 15.17 -9.28 4.50
N ARG A 18 15.32 -10.17 5.49
CA ARG A 18 16.63 -10.55 6.04
C ARG A 18 17.52 -11.27 5.03
N ASP A 19 16.94 -12.13 4.22
CA ASP A 19 17.66 -12.96 3.26
C ASP A 19 18.09 -12.20 1.98
N CYS A 20 17.43 -11.08 1.66
CA CYS A 20 17.76 -10.26 0.49
C CYS A 20 18.87 -9.25 0.80
N GLY A 21 19.78 -9.06 -0.15
CA GLY A 21 20.88 -8.09 -0.03
C GLY A 21 20.49 -6.67 -0.41
N VAL A 22 19.49 -6.51 -1.29
CA VAL A 22 19.00 -5.22 -1.77
C VAL A 22 17.52 -5.06 -1.45
N ILE A 23 17.15 -3.92 -0.92
CA ILE A 23 15.77 -3.55 -0.64
C ILE A 23 15.30 -2.53 -1.66
N VAL A 24 14.17 -2.82 -2.31
CA VAL A 24 13.56 -1.93 -3.30
C VAL A 24 12.43 -1.16 -2.65
N LEU A 25 12.50 0.17 -2.73
CA LEU A 25 11.53 1.08 -2.11
C LEU A 25 10.83 1.94 -3.16
N PRO A 26 9.48 1.97 -3.18
CA PRO A 26 8.73 2.88 -4.04
C PRO A 26 8.81 4.32 -3.52
N VAL A 27 9.11 5.26 -4.39
CA VAL A 27 9.18 6.70 -4.07
C VAL A 27 8.20 7.47 -4.96
N SER A 28 7.21 8.11 -4.35
CA SER A 28 6.22 8.94 -5.07
C SER A 28 6.66 10.39 -5.28
N ASN A 29 7.79 10.82 -4.68
CA ASN A 29 8.35 12.16 -4.84
C ASN A 29 8.72 12.41 -6.31
N ARG A 30 8.27 13.55 -6.85
CA ARG A 30 8.50 13.93 -8.26
C ARG A 30 9.95 14.31 -8.58
N GLU A 31 10.76 14.56 -7.58
CA GLU A 31 12.19 14.88 -7.74
C GLU A 31 13.00 13.64 -8.13
N LEU A 32 12.56 12.45 -7.70
CA LEU A 32 13.16 11.20 -8.13
C LEU A 32 12.59 10.83 -9.50
N THR A 33 13.36 11.06 -10.57
CA THR A 33 12.95 10.77 -11.95
C THR A 33 13.56 9.50 -12.51
N GLU A 34 14.66 9.03 -11.92
CA GLU A 34 15.38 7.81 -12.31
C GLU A 34 15.61 6.91 -11.08
N PRO A 35 15.72 5.58 -11.26
CA PRO A 35 16.10 4.68 -10.18
C PRO A 35 17.41 5.09 -9.54
N LEU A 36 17.49 5.03 -8.21
CA LEU A 36 18.65 5.42 -7.43
C LEU A 36 19.05 4.29 -6.50
N LEU A 37 20.19 3.65 -6.78
CA LEU A 37 20.80 2.68 -5.89
C LEU A 37 21.81 3.40 -4.99
N LEU A 38 21.67 3.22 -3.68
CA LEU A 38 22.60 3.77 -2.70
C LEU A 38 23.19 2.64 -1.84
N GLU A 39 24.48 2.73 -1.63
CA GLU A 39 25.19 1.93 -0.66
C GLU A 39 25.04 2.54 0.74
N GLN A 40 25.32 1.74 1.77
CA GLN A 40 25.15 2.12 3.19
C GLN A 40 25.83 3.44 3.56
N ASN A 41 27.05 3.66 3.07
CA ASN A 41 27.85 4.86 3.34
C ASN A 41 27.35 6.14 2.66
N GLU A 42 26.48 6.03 1.67
CA GLU A 42 25.90 7.16 0.91
C GLU A 42 24.53 7.60 1.43
N MET A 43 23.92 6.81 2.34
CA MET A 43 22.53 6.97 2.77
C MET A 43 22.29 8.22 3.62
N GLU A 44 23.27 8.68 4.41
CA GLU A 44 23.07 9.74 5.41
C GLU A 44 22.70 11.11 4.82
N ASN A 45 23.13 11.43 3.60
CA ASN A 45 22.96 12.78 3.03
C ASN A 45 21.99 12.87 1.83
N ARG A 46 21.78 11.77 1.09
CA ARG A 46 20.98 11.78 -0.16
C ARG A 46 19.65 11.07 -0.02
N ALA A 47 19.54 10.14 0.91
CA ALA A 47 18.38 9.25 1.04
C ALA A 47 17.48 9.56 2.24
N ALA A 48 17.92 10.35 3.21
CA ALA A 48 17.17 10.59 4.45
C ALA A 48 15.70 10.97 4.17
N GLY A 49 15.47 11.94 3.29
CA GLY A 49 14.11 12.37 2.94
C GLY A 49 13.26 11.30 2.23
N TYR A 50 13.88 10.41 1.44
CA TYR A 50 13.15 9.31 0.80
C TYR A 50 12.82 8.20 1.79
N LEU A 51 13.72 7.88 2.71
CA LEU A 51 13.50 6.91 3.78
C LEU A 51 12.42 7.39 4.75
N GLU A 52 12.49 8.65 5.17
CA GLU A 52 11.50 9.25 6.07
C GLU A 52 10.09 9.28 5.47
N SER A 53 9.98 9.51 4.17
CA SER A 53 8.69 9.53 3.46
C SER A 53 8.19 8.15 3.03
N CYS A 54 9.00 7.10 3.12
CA CYS A 54 8.63 5.75 2.73
C CYS A 54 8.03 4.97 3.91
N THR A 55 6.71 5.01 4.06
CA THR A 55 5.98 4.31 5.13
C THR A 55 6.32 2.81 5.18
N ALA A 56 6.50 2.16 4.03
CA ALA A 56 6.88 0.75 3.98
C ALA A 56 8.24 0.49 4.64
N TYR A 57 9.22 1.38 4.42
CA TYR A 57 10.51 1.30 5.08
C TYR A 57 10.40 1.56 6.59
N GLN A 58 9.64 2.58 6.99
CA GLN A 58 9.48 2.95 8.39
C GLN A 58 8.88 1.80 9.23
N ILE A 59 7.88 1.11 8.69
CA ILE A 59 7.29 -0.07 9.33
C ILE A 59 8.31 -1.22 9.41
N ALA A 60 8.98 -1.54 8.30
CA ALA A 60 9.95 -2.64 8.25
C ALA A 60 11.15 -2.42 9.18
N ALA A 61 11.64 -1.18 9.28
CA ALA A 61 12.79 -0.82 10.11
C ALA A 61 12.55 -0.99 11.61
N GLN A 62 11.29 -0.98 12.05
CA GLN A 62 10.95 -1.25 13.46
C GLN A 62 11.05 -2.74 13.81
N THR A 63 10.87 -3.63 12.83
CA THR A 63 10.88 -5.10 13.05
C THR A 63 12.18 -5.75 12.58
N VAL A 64 12.83 -5.21 11.55
CA VAL A 64 14.03 -5.77 10.94
C VAL A 64 15.18 -4.79 11.13
N SER A 65 15.95 -4.97 12.19
CA SER A 65 17.10 -4.10 12.53
C SER A 65 18.17 -4.09 11.44
N GLU A 66 18.37 -5.24 10.78
CA GLU A 66 19.35 -5.45 9.71
C GLU A 66 19.02 -4.68 8.42
N LEU A 67 17.80 -4.11 8.33
CA LEU A 67 17.39 -3.33 7.18
C LEU A 67 18.31 -2.12 6.92
N LYS A 68 18.85 -1.54 7.98
CA LYS A 68 19.77 -0.40 7.92
C LYS A 68 21.15 -0.74 7.30
N GLU A 69 21.48 -2.02 7.25
CA GLU A 69 22.76 -2.52 6.73
C GLU A 69 22.68 -2.92 5.25
N LYS A 70 21.50 -2.85 4.63
CA LYS A 70 21.26 -3.30 3.27
C LYS A 70 21.43 -2.16 2.26
N GLN A 71 21.75 -2.53 1.03
CA GLN A 71 21.66 -1.60 -0.10
C GLN A 71 20.19 -1.26 -0.36
N ILE A 72 19.92 -0.01 -0.71
CA ILE A 72 18.57 0.45 -1.00
C ILE A 72 18.49 0.95 -2.44
N LEU A 73 17.56 0.37 -3.20
CA LEU A 73 17.16 0.83 -4.52
C LEU A 73 15.86 1.61 -4.42
N PHE A 74 15.91 2.91 -4.61
CA PHE A 74 14.74 3.77 -4.73
C PHE A 74 14.21 3.74 -6.16
N LEU A 75 12.93 3.39 -6.32
CA LEU A 75 12.26 3.39 -7.62
C LEU A 75 11.23 4.52 -7.69
N PRO A 76 11.29 5.37 -8.72
CA PRO A 76 10.26 6.38 -8.94
C PRO A 76 8.92 5.72 -9.23
N MET A 77 7.92 6.05 -8.42
CA MET A 77 6.53 5.59 -8.53
C MET A 77 5.57 6.79 -8.49
N PRO A 78 5.66 7.71 -9.49
CA PRO A 78 4.87 8.93 -9.45
C PRO A 78 3.38 8.64 -9.68
N MET A 79 2.51 9.34 -8.93
CA MET A 79 1.05 9.29 -9.12
C MET A 79 0.65 10.16 -10.32
N ILE A 80 0.81 9.67 -11.54
CA ILE A 80 0.43 10.36 -12.78
C ILE A 80 -0.63 9.55 -13.55
N LYS A 81 -1.45 10.24 -14.35
CA LYS A 81 -2.51 9.62 -15.17
C LYS A 81 -2.00 9.06 -16.51
N ASP A 82 -0.84 9.51 -16.96
CA ASP A 82 -0.24 9.10 -18.22
C ASP A 82 0.30 7.66 -18.11
N LYS A 83 -0.47 6.72 -18.65
CA LYS A 83 -0.15 5.29 -18.60
C LYS A 83 1.11 4.94 -19.38
N GLU A 84 1.37 5.61 -20.52
CA GLU A 84 2.56 5.34 -21.33
C GLU A 84 3.83 5.80 -20.61
N LYS A 85 3.77 6.98 -20.00
CA LYS A 85 4.87 7.51 -19.18
C LYS A 85 5.12 6.62 -17.95
N LEU A 86 4.06 6.16 -17.27
CA LEU A 86 4.20 5.21 -16.16
C LEU A 86 4.87 3.92 -16.61
N ARG A 87 4.44 3.33 -17.73
CA ARG A 87 5.04 2.10 -18.26
C ARG A 87 6.53 2.27 -18.54
N LYS A 88 6.95 3.40 -19.10
CA LYS A 88 8.37 3.70 -19.35
C LYS A 88 9.17 3.81 -18.05
N ILE A 89 8.59 4.44 -17.00
CA ILE A 89 9.21 4.56 -15.70
C ILE A 89 9.37 3.16 -15.05
N HIS A 90 8.30 2.33 -15.08
CA HIS A 90 8.34 0.98 -14.55
C HIS A 90 9.36 0.10 -15.28
N ALA A 91 9.41 0.18 -16.61
CA ALA A 91 10.39 -0.57 -17.41
C ALA A 91 11.85 -0.21 -17.07
N ARG A 92 12.14 1.08 -16.81
CA ARG A 92 13.47 1.47 -16.33
C ARG A 92 13.77 0.89 -14.95
N GLY A 93 12.78 0.90 -14.06
CA GLY A 93 12.90 0.28 -12.72
C GLY A 93 13.18 -1.21 -12.83
N ALA A 94 12.44 -1.94 -13.67
CA ALA A 94 12.65 -3.35 -13.94
C ALA A 94 14.07 -3.61 -14.46
N GLY A 95 14.53 -2.87 -15.47
CA GLY A 95 15.87 -3.05 -16.01
C GLY A 95 17.01 -2.83 -15.00
N VAL A 96 16.84 -1.93 -14.01
CA VAL A 96 17.84 -1.80 -12.92
C VAL A 96 17.79 -2.99 -11.98
N ILE A 97 16.60 -3.51 -11.65
CA ILE A 97 16.46 -4.72 -10.85
C ILE A 97 17.12 -5.91 -11.55
N GLU A 98 16.89 -6.10 -12.86
CA GLU A 98 17.48 -7.18 -13.66
C GLU A 98 19.01 -7.12 -13.67
N GLN A 99 19.61 -5.93 -13.83
CA GLN A 99 21.05 -5.76 -13.72
C GLN A 99 21.62 -6.18 -12.35
N LEU A 100 20.84 -6.01 -11.28
CA LEU A 100 21.23 -6.45 -9.95
C LEU A 100 21.07 -7.98 -9.79
N LEU A 101 20.00 -8.55 -10.36
CA LEU A 101 19.80 -10.00 -10.42
C LEU A 101 20.92 -10.71 -11.20
N GLU A 102 21.33 -10.16 -12.34
CA GLU A 102 22.47 -10.66 -13.14
C GLU A 102 23.79 -10.66 -12.35
N LYS A 103 23.96 -9.72 -11.42
CA LYS A 103 25.11 -9.69 -10.50
C LYS A 103 24.98 -10.66 -9.32
N GLY A 104 23.88 -11.43 -9.26
CA GLY A 104 23.63 -12.44 -8.23
C GLY A 104 22.99 -11.89 -6.95
N TRP A 105 22.46 -10.65 -6.96
CA TRP A 105 21.73 -10.12 -5.83
C TRP A 105 20.31 -10.69 -5.74
N ASN A 106 19.86 -10.99 -4.52
CA ASN A 106 18.44 -11.18 -4.21
C ASN A 106 17.87 -9.86 -3.73
N LEU A 107 16.69 -9.49 -4.27
CA LEU A 107 16.04 -8.22 -3.96
C LEU A 107 14.68 -8.45 -3.29
N ALA A 108 14.31 -7.59 -2.35
CA ALA A 108 12.98 -7.55 -1.76
C ALA A 108 12.31 -6.20 -2.03
N PHE A 109 11.19 -6.19 -2.79
CA PHE A 109 10.38 -5.01 -3.01
C PHE A 109 9.41 -4.84 -1.85
N LEU A 110 9.52 -3.73 -1.10
CA LEU A 110 8.63 -3.45 0.03
C LEU A 110 7.37 -2.72 -0.43
N THR A 111 6.22 -3.23 -0.02
CA THR A 111 4.92 -2.58 -0.24
C THR A 111 4.01 -2.76 0.97
N LEU A 112 3.10 -1.81 1.18
CA LEU A 112 2.15 -1.83 2.29
C LEU A 112 1.01 -2.83 2.04
N GLY A 113 0.50 -3.41 3.12
CA GLY A 113 -0.60 -4.36 3.07
C GLY A 113 -0.23 -5.66 2.38
N ASP A 114 -1.12 -6.20 1.59
CA ASP A 114 -0.89 -7.36 0.72
C ASP A 114 -0.56 -6.88 -0.70
N PRO A 115 0.53 -7.36 -1.33
CA PRO A 115 0.95 -6.92 -2.66
C PRO A 115 -0.06 -7.25 -3.77
N THR A 116 -0.94 -8.24 -3.57
CA THR A 116 -1.95 -8.62 -4.57
C THR A 116 -3.16 -7.69 -4.59
N VAL A 117 -3.27 -6.74 -3.63
CA VAL A 117 -4.40 -5.82 -3.52
C VAL A 117 -4.00 -4.41 -3.94
N TYR A 118 -4.28 -4.05 -5.19
CA TYR A 118 -4.04 -2.72 -5.77
C TYR A 118 -2.61 -2.18 -5.59
N SER A 119 -1.60 -3.04 -5.61
CA SER A 119 -0.20 -2.63 -5.47
C SER A 119 0.45 -2.37 -6.83
N THR A 120 1.24 -1.31 -6.90
CA THR A 120 1.97 -0.93 -8.11
C THR A 120 3.18 -1.84 -8.35
N CYS A 121 3.73 -2.50 -7.31
CA CYS A 121 4.87 -3.41 -7.45
C CYS A 121 4.57 -4.56 -8.42
N MET A 122 3.32 -5.03 -8.48
CA MET A 122 2.90 -6.12 -9.38
C MET A 122 3.18 -5.83 -10.86
N TYR A 123 3.17 -4.56 -11.27
CA TYR A 123 3.51 -4.22 -12.68
C TYR A 123 4.99 -4.44 -12.98
N ILE A 124 5.87 -4.19 -12.00
CA ILE A 124 7.32 -4.44 -12.13
C ILE A 124 7.60 -5.93 -12.03
N GLU A 125 6.98 -6.63 -11.07
CA GLU A 125 7.09 -8.10 -10.95
C GLU A 125 6.75 -8.79 -12.25
N GLN A 126 5.64 -8.42 -12.90
CA GLN A 126 5.21 -9.00 -14.18
C GLN A 126 6.23 -8.76 -15.31
N MET A 127 6.90 -7.61 -15.35
CA MET A 127 7.95 -7.34 -16.34
C MET A 127 9.15 -8.26 -16.11
N ILE A 128 9.62 -8.34 -14.88
CA ILE A 128 10.78 -9.17 -14.48
C ILE A 128 10.50 -10.66 -14.73
N GLU A 129 9.30 -11.14 -14.43
CA GLU A 129 8.87 -12.52 -14.68
C GLU A 129 8.80 -12.82 -16.20
N GLN A 130 8.30 -11.86 -17.02
CA GLN A 130 8.27 -12.00 -18.48
C GLN A 130 9.68 -12.09 -19.09
N ASP A 131 10.66 -11.45 -18.49
CA ASP A 131 12.06 -11.49 -18.92
C ASP A 131 12.82 -12.73 -18.37
N GLY A 132 12.10 -13.65 -17.68
CA GLY A 132 12.58 -14.98 -17.30
C GLY A 132 13.18 -15.11 -15.91
N TYR A 133 13.11 -14.07 -15.08
CA TYR A 133 13.59 -14.14 -13.70
C TYR A 133 12.55 -14.75 -12.77
N GLN A 134 13.01 -15.39 -11.70
CA GLN A 134 12.14 -15.93 -10.67
C GLN A 134 11.64 -14.80 -9.76
N VAL A 135 10.32 -14.73 -9.59
CA VAL A 135 9.64 -13.78 -8.72
C VAL A 135 8.80 -14.55 -7.71
N GLU A 136 8.84 -14.14 -6.46
CA GLU A 136 8.00 -14.68 -5.39
C GLU A 136 7.20 -13.56 -4.72
N THR A 137 5.88 -13.61 -4.82
CA THR A 137 5.00 -12.70 -4.10
C THR A 137 4.79 -13.19 -2.65
N VAL A 138 5.20 -12.38 -1.69
CA VAL A 138 5.00 -12.69 -0.26
C VAL A 138 3.75 -11.99 0.25
N SER A 139 2.73 -12.77 0.64
CA SER A 139 1.48 -12.23 1.19
C SER A 139 1.72 -11.40 2.44
N GLY A 140 0.97 -10.31 2.55
CA GLY A 140 0.87 -9.46 3.72
C GLY A 140 -0.54 -9.46 4.30
N ILE A 141 -0.79 -8.61 5.29
CA ILE A 141 -2.13 -8.39 5.84
C ILE A 141 -2.76 -7.21 5.10
N PRO A 142 -3.88 -7.41 4.36
CA PRO A 142 -4.57 -6.32 3.70
C PRO A 142 -5.06 -5.28 4.71
N SER A 143 -5.02 -3.99 4.34
CA SER A 143 -5.40 -2.89 5.23
C SER A 143 -6.84 -3.00 5.74
N PHE A 144 -7.76 -3.53 4.94
CA PHE A 144 -9.16 -3.72 5.36
C PHE A 144 -9.32 -4.82 6.40
N CYS A 145 -8.49 -5.86 6.41
CA CYS A 145 -8.49 -6.87 7.47
C CYS A 145 -7.95 -6.28 8.78
N ALA A 146 -6.87 -5.51 8.72
CA ALA A 146 -6.33 -4.85 9.90
C ALA A 146 -7.31 -3.80 10.46
N ALA A 147 -7.95 -3.01 9.61
CA ALA A 147 -8.96 -2.04 10.02
C ALA A 147 -10.16 -2.74 10.70
N ALA A 148 -10.65 -3.85 10.15
CA ALA A 148 -11.74 -4.62 10.75
C ALA A 148 -11.37 -5.16 12.13
N ALA A 149 -10.15 -5.71 12.27
CA ALA A 149 -9.63 -6.16 13.57
C ALA A 149 -9.49 -4.99 14.55
N ARG A 150 -8.99 -3.83 14.11
CA ARG A 150 -8.87 -2.61 14.92
C ARG A 150 -10.23 -2.10 15.41
N LEU A 151 -11.28 -2.26 14.59
CA LEU A 151 -12.65 -1.91 14.92
C LEU A 151 -13.35 -2.96 15.78
N ASN A 152 -12.74 -4.13 15.95
CA ASN A 152 -13.34 -5.32 16.58
C ASN A 152 -14.68 -5.72 15.91
N GLN A 153 -14.71 -5.69 14.57
CA GLN A 153 -15.89 -5.95 13.75
C GLN A 153 -15.58 -6.92 12.62
N PRO A 154 -16.45 -7.91 12.35
CA PRO A 154 -16.31 -8.75 11.17
C PRO A 154 -16.60 -7.95 9.89
N LEU A 155 -15.84 -8.22 8.83
CA LEU A 155 -16.15 -7.66 7.50
C LEU A 155 -17.39 -8.33 6.90
N GLY A 156 -17.57 -9.63 7.09
CA GLY A 156 -18.73 -10.37 6.63
C GLY A 156 -19.15 -11.43 7.63
N GLU A 157 -20.44 -11.71 7.70
CA GLU A 157 -21.02 -12.74 8.55
C GLU A 157 -22.00 -13.58 7.72
N GLN A 158 -21.96 -14.89 7.90
CA GLN A 158 -22.83 -15.85 7.19
C GLN A 158 -22.75 -15.67 5.65
N GLU A 159 -23.85 -15.27 5.01
CA GLU A 159 -23.99 -15.10 3.57
C GLU A 159 -23.73 -13.64 3.10
N GLU A 160 -23.27 -12.77 4.00
CA GLU A 160 -23.00 -11.37 3.67
C GLU A 160 -21.85 -11.25 2.65
N GLN A 161 -22.13 -10.56 1.55
CA GLN A 161 -21.14 -10.30 0.51
C GLN A 161 -20.17 -9.20 0.94
N ILE A 162 -18.92 -9.31 0.51
CA ILE A 162 -17.87 -8.30 0.73
C ILE A 162 -17.40 -7.79 -0.62
N HIS A 163 -17.48 -6.48 -0.82
CA HIS A 163 -17.07 -5.79 -2.04
C HIS A 163 -15.86 -4.90 -1.74
N ILE A 164 -14.72 -5.16 -2.39
CA ILE A 164 -13.53 -4.33 -2.28
C ILE A 164 -13.47 -3.42 -3.50
N LEU A 165 -13.61 -2.13 -3.26
CA LEU A 165 -13.82 -1.12 -4.30
C LEU A 165 -12.67 -0.09 -4.29
N PRO A 166 -12.06 0.21 -5.44
CA PRO A 166 -11.13 1.31 -5.55
C PRO A 166 -11.90 2.64 -5.51
N GLY A 167 -11.86 3.35 -4.40
CA GLY A 167 -12.59 4.62 -4.21
C GLY A 167 -12.23 5.73 -5.18
N SER A 168 -11.14 5.57 -5.97
CA SER A 168 -10.75 6.49 -7.04
C SER A 168 -11.60 6.37 -8.31
N TYR A 169 -12.42 5.31 -8.45
CA TYR A 169 -13.36 5.09 -9.55
C TYR A 169 -14.80 5.44 -9.13
N GLU A 170 -15.79 5.16 -9.98
CA GLU A 170 -17.19 5.49 -9.72
C GLU A 170 -17.71 4.75 -8.47
N ALA A 171 -17.63 5.43 -7.32
CA ALA A 171 -18.02 4.85 -6.04
C ALA A 171 -19.56 4.72 -5.90
N GLY A 172 -20.34 5.52 -6.63
CA GLY A 172 -21.80 5.57 -6.48
C GLY A 172 -22.48 4.24 -6.75
N GLU A 173 -22.16 3.55 -7.85
CA GLU A 173 -22.73 2.23 -8.15
C GLU A 173 -22.27 1.18 -7.13
N GLY A 174 -20.98 1.21 -6.74
CA GLY A 174 -20.44 0.28 -5.76
C GLY A 174 -21.08 0.40 -4.37
N LEU A 175 -21.47 1.60 -3.97
CA LEU A 175 -22.16 1.84 -2.70
C LEU A 175 -23.61 1.32 -2.65
N GLN A 176 -24.22 1.04 -3.80
CA GLN A 176 -25.57 0.46 -3.88
C GLN A 176 -25.58 -1.07 -3.76
N LEU A 177 -24.41 -1.72 -3.81
CA LEU A 177 -24.31 -3.17 -3.63
C LEU A 177 -24.75 -3.58 -2.23
N SER A 178 -25.36 -4.76 -2.11
CA SER A 178 -25.74 -5.32 -0.81
C SER A 178 -24.53 -5.86 -0.06
N GLY A 179 -24.57 -5.83 1.29
CA GLY A 179 -23.50 -6.36 2.13
C GLY A 179 -22.47 -5.30 2.52
N THR A 180 -21.24 -5.72 2.75
CA THR A 180 -20.15 -4.84 3.16
C THR A 180 -19.39 -4.28 1.95
N LYS A 181 -19.28 -2.96 1.89
CA LYS A 181 -18.48 -2.24 0.90
C LYS A 181 -17.23 -1.66 1.55
N ILE A 182 -16.08 -1.96 0.98
CA ILE A 182 -14.78 -1.49 1.44
C ILE A 182 -14.20 -0.60 0.36
N LEU A 183 -14.14 0.70 0.62
CA LEU A 183 -13.59 1.67 -0.32
C LEU A 183 -12.14 1.99 0.05
N MET A 184 -11.24 1.72 -0.88
CA MET A 184 -9.81 1.96 -0.73
C MET A 184 -9.35 3.10 -1.63
N LYS A 185 -8.37 3.89 -1.18
CA LYS A 185 -7.74 4.96 -2.00
C LYS A 185 -8.77 6.00 -2.47
N THR A 186 -9.67 6.39 -1.60
CA THR A 186 -10.76 7.35 -1.90
C THR A 186 -10.23 8.73 -2.29
N GLY A 187 -9.16 9.19 -1.64
CA GLY A 187 -8.45 10.42 -1.97
C GLY A 187 -9.41 11.61 -2.20
N LYS A 188 -9.21 12.31 -3.31
CA LYS A 188 -10.00 13.51 -3.68
C LYS A 188 -11.50 13.26 -3.93
N LYS A 189 -11.96 12.02 -3.95
CA LYS A 189 -13.39 11.67 -4.13
C LYS A 189 -14.14 11.51 -2.81
N MET A 190 -13.48 11.70 -1.67
CA MET A 190 -14.13 11.55 -0.36
C MET A 190 -15.37 12.47 -0.20
N GLY A 191 -15.30 13.70 -0.69
CA GLY A 191 -16.46 14.61 -0.68
C GLY A 191 -17.68 14.05 -1.41
N GLN A 192 -17.49 13.49 -2.62
CA GLN A 192 -18.57 12.85 -3.38
C GLN A 192 -19.12 11.61 -2.67
N ILE A 193 -18.23 10.78 -2.09
CA ILE A 193 -18.62 9.61 -1.32
C ILE A 193 -19.45 10.02 -0.10
N LYS A 194 -19.03 11.06 0.60
CA LYS A 194 -19.74 11.64 1.75
C LYS A 194 -21.16 12.08 1.36
N GLU A 195 -21.33 12.76 0.23
CA GLU A 195 -22.64 13.16 -0.29
C GLU A 195 -23.56 11.95 -0.52
N PHE A 196 -23.04 10.86 -1.12
CA PHE A 196 -23.79 9.62 -1.31
C PHE A 196 -24.23 8.96 0.00
N LEU A 197 -23.43 9.10 1.05
CA LEU A 197 -23.68 8.47 2.33
C LEU A 197 -24.53 9.33 3.27
N GLN A 198 -24.74 10.62 2.96
CA GLN A 198 -25.61 11.51 3.73
C GLN A 198 -27.06 10.98 3.74
N GLY A 199 -27.63 10.83 4.94
CA GLY A 199 -28.97 10.28 5.12
C GLY A 199 -29.09 8.76 4.87
N SER A 200 -27.99 8.07 4.60
CA SER A 200 -27.95 6.61 4.49
C SER A 200 -28.27 5.97 5.84
N SER A 201 -28.98 4.84 5.81
CA SER A 201 -29.21 4.00 7.00
C SER A 201 -28.09 3.00 7.27
N GLN A 202 -26.99 3.05 6.52
CA GLN A 202 -25.87 2.13 6.63
C GLN A 202 -24.96 2.48 7.81
N ASP A 203 -24.26 1.49 8.33
CA ASP A 203 -23.20 1.71 9.32
C ASP A 203 -21.90 2.04 8.59
N ILE A 204 -21.28 3.14 8.97
CA ILE A 204 -20.14 3.71 8.27
C ILE A 204 -18.98 3.85 9.24
N CYS A 205 -17.80 3.41 8.82
CA CYS A 205 -16.58 3.61 9.56
C CYS A 205 -15.42 3.96 8.63
N LEU A 206 -14.79 5.10 8.87
CA LEU A 206 -13.53 5.49 8.24
C LEU A 206 -12.38 5.19 9.20
N VAL A 207 -11.35 4.51 8.70
CA VAL A 207 -10.09 4.31 9.41
C VAL A 207 -8.99 4.95 8.56
N GLU A 208 -8.30 5.91 9.14
CA GLU A 208 -7.14 6.56 8.54
C GLU A 208 -5.88 6.10 9.27
N ASN A 209 -4.80 5.87 8.53
CA ASN A 209 -3.48 5.49 9.04
C ASN A 209 -3.53 4.31 10.03
N CYS A 210 -4.29 3.26 9.69
CA CYS A 210 -4.54 2.11 10.55
C CYS A 210 -3.24 1.48 11.07
N GLY A 211 -3.07 1.43 12.39
CA GLY A 211 -1.88 0.87 13.06
C GLY A 211 -0.66 1.79 13.05
N MET A 212 -0.80 3.06 12.70
CA MET A 212 0.24 4.10 12.78
C MET A 212 -0.03 5.03 13.97
N ASP A 213 0.95 5.84 14.37
CA ASP A 213 0.86 6.74 15.53
C ASP A 213 -0.26 7.79 15.39
N ASP A 214 -0.59 8.17 14.16
CA ASP A 214 -1.64 9.13 13.81
C ASP A 214 -2.94 8.46 13.35
N GLU A 215 -3.20 7.23 13.81
CA GLU A 215 -4.44 6.52 13.51
C GLU A 215 -5.67 7.33 13.94
N ARG A 216 -6.65 7.42 13.04
CA ARG A 216 -7.94 8.07 13.31
C ARG A 216 -9.08 7.17 12.89
N ILE A 217 -10.08 7.04 13.76
CA ILE A 217 -11.32 6.28 13.50
C ILE A 217 -12.51 7.24 13.58
N VAL A 218 -13.33 7.26 12.51
CA VAL A 218 -14.52 8.09 12.38
C VAL A 218 -15.71 7.19 12.10
N ARG A 219 -16.81 7.36 12.85
CA ARG A 219 -18.02 6.53 12.76
C ARG A 219 -19.28 7.29 12.31
N SER A 220 -19.13 8.56 11.97
CA SER A 220 -20.20 9.44 11.51
C SER A 220 -19.82 10.05 10.17
N VAL A 221 -20.77 10.12 9.23
CA VAL A 221 -20.55 10.74 7.91
C VAL A 221 -20.18 12.21 8.05
N GLU A 222 -20.78 12.90 9.02
CA GLU A 222 -20.58 14.33 9.27
C GLU A 222 -19.12 14.64 9.66
N GLU A 223 -18.47 13.72 10.38
CA GLU A 223 -17.09 13.87 10.87
C GLU A 223 -16.04 13.48 9.83
N ILE A 224 -16.45 12.87 8.69
CA ILE A 224 -15.51 12.53 7.62
C ILE A 224 -15.02 13.81 6.97
N SER A 225 -13.68 13.99 6.93
CA SER A 225 -13.06 15.09 6.20
C SER A 225 -13.11 14.82 4.69
N GLU A 226 -13.37 15.86 3.90
CA GLU A 226 -13.30 15.79 2.44
C GLU A 226 -11.87 15.61 1.94
N ASP A 227 -10.89 16.04 2.73
CA ASP A 227 -9.44 15.92 2.49
C ASP A 227 -8.84 14.69 3.16
N ALA A 228 -9.61 13.59 3.25
CA ALA A 228 -9.09 12.34 3.81
C ALA A 228 -7.81 11.89 3.11
N GLY A 229 -6.82 11.46 3.88
CA GLY A 229 -5.48 11.12 3.41
C GLY A 229 -5.45 9.90 2.47
N TYR A 230 -4.28 9.62 1.90
CA TYR A 230 -4.10 8.47 1.00
C TYR A 230 -4.34 7.12 1.69
N TYR A 231 -4.00 7.01 2.96
CA TYR A 231 -4.16 5.81 3.78
C TYR A 231 -5.52 5.73 4.47
N SER A 232 -6.56 6.25 3.81
CA SER A 232 -7.94 6.18 4.28
C SER A 232 -8.65 4.96 3.72
N LEU A 233 -9.36 4.27 4.59
CA LEU A 233 -10.17 3.10 4.29
C LEU A 233 -11.57 3.32 4.84
N LEU A 234 -12.57 3.28 3.98
CA LEU A 234 -13.97 3.42 4.36
C LEU A 234 -14.67 2.07 4.30
N ILE A 235 -15.28 1.65 5.41
CA ILE A 235 -16.11 0.45 5.52
C ILE A 235 -17.56 0.90 5.65
N VAL A 236 -18.41 0.42 4.76
CA VAL A 236 -19.84 0.70 4.73
C VAL A 236 -20.60 -0.62 4.80
N LYS A 237 -21.40 -0.81 5.85
CA LYS A 237 -22.18 -2.03 6.07
C LYS A 237 -23.66 -1.74 6.05
N ASP A 238 -24.45 -2.64 5.46
CA ASP A 238 -25.90 -2.57 5.58
C ASP A 238 -26.30 -2.90 7.01
N ARG A 239 -27.19 -2.11 7.61
CA ARG A 239 -27.74 -2.42 8.94
C ARG A 239 -28.55 -3.70 8.87
N LYS A 240 -28.23 -4.62 9.76
CA LYS A 240 -29.07 -5.79 10.01
C LYS A 240 -30.43 -5.32 10.58
N ARG A 241 -31.50 -5.73 9.95
CA ARG A 241 -32.87 -5.52 10.46
C ARG A 241 -33.15 -6.43 11.66
#